data_9e062ba6af5f2d9d29c69c7528db481d
#
_entry.id   9e062ba6af5f2d9d29c69c7528db481d
#
_cell.length_a   1.000
_cell.length_b   1.000
_cell.length_c   1.000
_cell.angle_alpha   90.00
_cell.angle_beta   90.00
_cell.angle_gamma   90.00
#
_symmetry.space_group_name_H-M   'P 1'
#
loop_
_entity.id
_entity.type
_entity.pdbx_description
1 polymer ?
#
loop_
_entity_poly.entity_id
_entity_poly.type
_entity_poly.pdbx_seq_one_letter_code
_entity_poly.pdbx_strand_id
1 'polypeptide(L)'
;MNVEKIDAIISDLTERLKAQRKKGQMWRGELSSSAISTSVSIFALHKIDAERFRQQIAQGLEWLTNTMQSDGSWGDSVESPSNMTATLLSYTSLYAQGRAPEQTKRYLERRFGGIDDEHIVRGVLEYYGKDLTFSVPILVMCALAGILKKWDRIPQFPFELTILPQRFFRFLQLPVVSYAIPALIAVGIVRFRRGRQGIFSPVREAFVPKCMRVLTSLQPENGGFLEAAPLTAFVSMCLCEADMREHTVVRKAAEFLYDTQREDGAWPIDTDLASWVTALAVKALGEDTEERELLTEKIRSNAFKEKHYFTGAQAGGWGWSDRPGAAPDGDDTSGALVALHTLSRGKYCDEVGAGVEWLMALQNNDGGMPTFCKGWGKLPFDRSSADISAHALLAMELWMDHLPEKIQRRAKRSIERMIGWMSREQAEDGSWTPLWFGDQGADDERSPVYGTATAVEYLSQSKNEAVGPLIERGAKFLTGAQNDDGGWGGARGVESKVTLTARALSALASIESADREVVERGFDYIYRAWQRGDMYRAEPIGLYFARLWYSEPMYNMTFVLMAMKKLKNLI
;
A
#
# COMPACT_ATOMS: atom_id res chain seq x y z
N MET A 1 20.06 7.12 28.68
CA MET A 1 18.88 6.21 28.59
C MET A 1 18.76 5.34 29.83
N ASN A 2 17.53 5.00 30.28
CA ASN A 2 17.29 4.15 31.48
C ASN A 2 16.78 2.77 31.02
N VAL A 3 17.51 1.69 31.38
CA VAL A 3 17.20 0.30 31.00
C VAL A 3 15.81 -0.12 31.51
N GLU A 4 15.42 0.26 32.74
CA GLU A 4 14.11 -0.09 33.32
C GLU A 4 12.94 0.48 32.49
N LYS A 5 13.09 1.70 31.95
CA LYS A 5 12.08 2.33 31.10
C LYS A 5 11.97 1.59 29.74
N ILE A 6 13.10 1.18 29.17
CA ILE A 6 13.14 0.39 27.93
C ILE A 6 12.46 -0.95 28.15
N ASP A 7 12.78 -1.65 29.24
CA ASP A 7 12.20 -2.94 29.59
C ASP A 7 10.70 -2.86 29.83
N ALA A 8 10.21 -1.78 30.44
CA ALA A 8 8.77 -1.57 30.61
C ALA A 8 8.02 -1.46 29.27
N ILE A 9 8.58 -0.69 28.31
CA ILE A 9 7.99 -0.57 26.96
C ILE A 9 8.04 -1.92 26.24
N ILE A 10 9.18 -2.62 26.28
CA ILE A 10 9.34 -3.93 25.64
C ILE A 10 8.31 -4.93 26.19
N SER A 11 8.16 -5.01 27.52
CA SER A 11 7.21 -5.93 28.17
C SER A 11 5.78 -5.63 27.74
N ASP A 12 5.35 -4.38 27.86
CA ASP A 12 3.99 -3.95 27.51
C ASP A 12 3.65 -4.25 26.03
N LEU A 13 4.54 -3.83 25.10
CA LEU A 13 4.29 -4.03 23.66
C LEU A 13 4.37 -5.50 23.25
N THR A 14 5.26 -6.30 23.90
CA THR A 14 5.35 -7.74 23.65
C THR A 14 4.05 -8.44 24.04
N GLU A 15 3.52 -8.16 25.23
CA GLU A 15 2.26 -8.75 25.71
C GLU A 15 1.07 -8.36 24.84
N ARG A 16 0.96 -7.09 24.49
CA ARG A 16 -0.12 -6.60 23.63
C ARG A 16 -0.07 -7.18 22.22
N LEU A 17 1.12 -7.23 21.62
CA LEU A 17 1.30 -7.79 20.30
C LEU A 17 0.94 -9.28 20.26
N LYS A 18 1.32 -10.05 21.30
CA LYS A 18 0.88 -11.44 21.46
C LYS A 18 -0.64 -11.56 21.63
N ALA A 19 -1.25 -10.69 22.44
CA ALA A 19 -2.69 -10.71 22.70
C ALA A 19 -3.55 -10.40 21.45
N GLN A 20 -3.03 -9.64 20.49
CA GLN A 20 -3.73 -9.36 19.23
C GLN A 20 -3.84 -10.58 18.30
N ARG A 21 -3.02 -11.59 18.51
CA ARG A 21 -3.05 -12.80 17.68
C ARG A 21 -4.00 -13.85 18.28
N LYS A 22 -4.98 -14.28 17.51
CA LYS A 22 -5.79 -15.45 17.89
C LYS A 22 -4.93 -16.71 17.82
N LYS A 23 -5.04 -17.57 18.84
CA LYS A 23 -4.31 -18.84 18.91
C LYS A 23 -4.52 -19.66 17.64
N GLY A 24 -3.46 -20.22 17.10
CA GLY A 24 -3.51 -21.01 15.87
C GLY A 24 -3.66 -20.22 14.57
N GLN A 25 -3.58 -18.88 14.61
CA GLN A 25 -3.73 -18.02 13.43
C GLN A 25 -2.49 -17.11 13.24
N MET A 26 -2.39 -16.48 12.09
CA MET A 26 -1.51 -15.34 11.84
C MET A 26 -2.08 -14.06 12.47
N TRP A 27 -1.25 -13.02 12.64
CA TRP A 27 -1.78 -11.67 12.87
C TRP A 27 -2.54 -11.21 11.64
N ARG A 28 -3.65 -10.52 11.84
CA ARG A 28 -4.44 -10.05 10.71
C ARG A 28 -4.25 -8.56 10.46
N GLY A 29 -4.13 -7.77 11.53
CA GLY A 29 -4.23 -6.32 11.43
C GLY A 29 -5.63 -5.88 10.98
N GLU A 30 -5.88 -4.59 11.09
CA GLU A 30 -7.12 -3.98 10.60
C GLU A 30 -6.77 -2.62 10.01
N LEU A 31 -6.80 -2.52 8.68
CA LEU A 31 -6.66 -1.23 8.02
C LEU A 31 -7.81 -0.30 8.45
N SER A 32 -7.53 0.99 8.55
CA SER A 32 -8.55 1.98 8.92
C SER A 32 -9.74 1.98 7.95
N SER A 33 -10.92 2.29 8.48
CA SER A 33 -12.09 2.59 7.65
C SER A 33 -11.80 3.81 6.77
N SER A 34 -12.19 3.75 5.49
CA SER A 34 -11.81 4.72 4.46
C SER A 34 -13.02 5.43 3.87
N ALA A 35 -13.00 6.76 3.83
CA ALA A 35 -14.04 7.55 3.18
C ALA A 35 -14.11 7.28 1.67
N ILE A 36 -12.97 7.06 1.02
CA ILE A 36 -12.91 6.68 -0.40
C ILE A 36 -13.62 5.34 -0.60
N SER A 37 -13.19 4.31 0.13
CA SER A 37 -13.73 2.96 -0.03
C SER A 37 -15.22 2.89 0.32
N THR A 38 -15.64 3.56 1.39
CA THR A 38 -17.03 3.62 1.81
C THR A 38 -17.90 4.30 0.76
N SER A 39 -17.45 5.45 0.24
CA SER A 39 -18.19 6.20 -0.78
C SER A 39 -18.42 5.41 -2.06
N VAL A 40 -17.35 4.78 -2.60
CA VAL A 40 -17.45 4.02 -3.85
C VAL A 40 -18.22 2.72 -3.66
N SER A 41 -18.12 2.07 -2.49
CA SER A 41 -18.88 0.85 -2.16
C SER A 41 -20.37 1.12 -2.04
N ILE A 42 -20.78 2.18 -1.31
CA ILE A 42 -22.18 2.62 -1.25
C ILE A 42 -22.73 2.83 -2.66
N PHE A 43 -22.01 3.59 -3.48
CA PHE A 43 -22.46 3.93 -4.83
C PHE A 43 -22.57 2.68 -5.72
N ALA A 44 -21.60 1.76 -5.64
CA ALA A 44 -21.63 0.51 -6.36
C ALA A 44 -22.81 -0.39 -5.94
N LEU A 45 -23.00 -0.61 -4.64
CA LEU A 45 -24.11 -1.41 -4.11
C LEU A 45 -25.47 -0.83 -4.49
N HIS A 46 -25.60 0.51 -4.46
CA HIS A 46 -26.81 1.20 -4.93
C HIS A 46 -27.08 0.95 -6.43
N LYS A 47 -26.04 0.97 -7.28
CA LYS A 47 -26.17 0.68 -8.72
C LYS A 47 -26.47 -0.79 -9.00
N ILE A 48 -25.96 -1.70 -8.17
CA ILE A 48 -26.18 -3.14 -8.32
C ILE A 48 -27.62 -3.50 -7.91
N ASP A 49 -28.01 -3.26 -6.65
CA ASP A 49 -29.34 -3.53 -6.13
C ASP A 49 -29.57 -2.76 -4.81
N ALA A 50 -30.17 -1.59 -4.92
CA ALA A 50 -30.41 -0.70 -3.77
C ALA A 50 -31.31 -1.30 -2.69
N GLU A 51 -32.26 -2.17 -3.07
CA GLU A 51 -33.19 -2.82 -2.13
C GLU A 51 -32.51 -3.95 -1.37
N ARG A 52 -31.78 -4.80 -2.06
CA ARG A 52 -31.02 -5.91 -1.45
C ARG A 52 -29.98 -5.39 -0.45
N PHE A 53 -29.27 -4.32 -0.78
CA PHE A 53 -28.18 -3.77 0.02
C PHE A 53 -28.56 -2.53 0.84
N ARG A 54 -29.86 -2.32 1.08
CA ARG A 54 -30.39 -1.14 1.78
C ARG A 54 -29.72 -0.90 3.14
N GLN A 55 -29.47 -1.96 3.91
CA GLN A 55 -28.85 -1.85 5.23
C GLN A 55 -27.40 -1.40 5.12
N GLN A 56 -26.61 -2.04 4.26
CA GLN A 56 -25.20 -1.71 4.04
C GLN A 56 -25.03 -0.27 3.55
N ILE A 57 -25.86 0.14 2.62
CA ILE A 57 -25.89 1.51 2.11
C ILE A 57 -26.22 2.50 3.22
N ALA A 58 -27.23 2.21 4.04
CA ALA A 58 -27.65 3.10 5.14
C ALA A 58 -26.54 3.26 6.19
N GLN A 59 -25.89 2.17 6.60
CA GLN A 59 -24.78 2.20 7.55
C GLN A 59 -23.58 2.98 7.01
N GLY A 60 -23.20 2.76 5.75
CA GLY A 60 -22.12 3.52 5.14
C GLY A 60 -22.41 5.02 4.98
N LEU A 61 -23.66 5.38 4.64
CA LEU A 61 -24.11 6.79 4.58
C LEU A 61 -24.08 7.45 5.97
N GLU A 62 -24.46 6.72 7.01
CA GLU A 62 -24.36 7.20 8.39
C GLU A 62 -22.91 7.42 8.79
N TRP A 63 -22.02 6.46 8.49
CA TRP A 63 -20.59 6.60 8.76
C TRP A 63 -20.00 7.84 8.06
N LEU A 64 -20.28 8.05 6.77
CA LEU A 64 -19.84 9.24 6.03
C LEU A 64 -20.35 10.53 6.68
N THR A 65 -21.62 10.55 7.12
CA THR A 65 -22.19 11.73 7.77
C THR A 65 -21.51 12.05 9.08
N ASN A 66 -21.21 11.02 9.89
CA ASN A 66 -20.63 11.16 11.23
C ASN A 66 -19.12 11.49 11.20
N THR A 67 -18.42 11.17 10.09
CA THR A 67 -16.98 11.39 9.93
C THR A 67 -16.63 12.62 9.09
N MET A 68 -17.63 13.39 8.66
CA MET A 68 -17.42 14.65 7.96
C MET A 68 -16.71 15.65 8.89
N GLN A 69 -15.61 16.22 8.40
CA GLN A 69 -14.84 17.24 9.13
C GLN A 69 -15.60 18.56 9.23
N SER A 70 -15.19 19.41 10.15
CA SER A 70 -15.88 20.69 10.44
C SER A 70 -15.94 21.66 9.25
N ASP A 71 -15.03 21.52 8.28
CA ASP A 71 -15.02 22.32 7.05
C ASP A 71 -15.87 21.73 5.91
N GLY A 72 -16.50 20.56 6.14
CA GLY A 72 -17.33 19.84 5.18
C GLY A 72 -16.55 18.85 4.29
N SER A 73 -15.30 18.58 4.61
CA SER A 73 -14.44 17.65 3.88
C SER A 73 -14.33 16.28 4.56
N TRP A 74 -13.59 15.35 3.90
CA TRP A 74 -13.14 14.08 4.45
C TRP A 74 -11.66 13.88 4.19
N GLY A 75 -10.97 13.28 5.16
CA GLY A 75 -9.72 12.57 4.92
C GLY A 75 -9.97 11.17 4.39
N ASP A 76 -8.92 10.43 4.07
CA ASP A 76 -9.04 9.02 3.69
C ASP A 76 -9.49 8.16 4.87
N SER A 77 -8.91 8.38 6.05
CA SER A 77 -9.38 7.85 7.33
C SER A 77 -9.84 9.00 8.25
N VAL A 78 -10.39 8.65 9.40
CA VAL A 78 -10.85 9.66 10.39
C VAL A 78 -9.70 10.52 10.91
N GLU A 79 -8.50 9.93 11.01
CA GLU A 79 -7.29 10.60 11.47
C GLU A 79 -6.56 11.39 10.37
N SER A 80 -6.91 11.15 9.11
CA SER A 80 -6.28 11.81 7.97
C SER A 80 -6.73 13.26 7.83
N PRO A 81 -5.82 14.19 7.46
CA PRO A 81 -6.24 15.52 7.03
C PRO A 81 -7.13 15.45 5.79
N SER A 82 -7.84 16.54 5.51
CA SER A 82 -8.76 16.60 4.37
C SER A 82 -8.07 16.27 3.04
N ASN A 83 -8.73 15.41 2.25
CA ASN A 83 -8.26 14.94 0.96
C ASN A 83 -9.30 15.28 -0.11
N MET A 84 -8.86 15.82 -1.23
CA MET A 84 -9.74 16.23 -2.32
C MET A 84 -10.51 15.05 -2.90
N THR A 85 -9.85 13.91 -3.08
CA THR A 85 -10.48 12.70 -3.64
C THR A 85 -11.50 12.11 -2.70
N ALA A 86 -11.15 11.94 -1.42
CA ALA A 86 -12.08 11.45 -0.39
C ALA A 86 -13.31 12.36 -0.31
N THR A 87 -13.11 13.68 -0.33
CA THR A 87 -14.21 14.66 -0.27
C THR A 87 -15.09 14.62 -1.52
N LEU A 88 -14.50 14.57 -2.73
CA LEU A 88 -15.27 14.53 -3.98
C LEU A 88 -16.08 13.24 -4.11
N LEU A 89 -15.50 12.08 -3.78
CA LEU A 89 -16.19 10.78 -3.84
C LEU A 89 -17.29 10.68 -2.78
N SER A 90 -17.06 11.18 -1.55
CA SER A 90 -18.07 11.23 -0.49
C SER A 90 -19.24 12.14 -0.90
N TYR A 91 -18.93 13.34 -1.41
CA TYR A 91 -19.95 14.24 -1.97
C TYR A 91 -20.75 13.57 -3.09
N THR A 92 -20.06 12.89 -4.01
CA THR A 92 -20.68 12.21 -5.16
C THR A 92 -21.64 11.11 -4.71
N SER A 93 -21.24 10.30 -3.73
CA SER A 93 -22.07 9.24 -3.19
C SER A 93 -23.30 9.79 -2.45
N LEU A 94 -23.10 10.79 -1.59
CA LEU A 94 -24.20 11.49 -0.90
C LEU A 94 -25.14 12.22 -1.86
N TYR A 95 -24.61 12.85 -2.92
CA TYR A 95 -25.39 13.51 -3.97
C TYR A 95 -26.32 12.53 -4.68
N ALA A 96 -25.82 11.37 -5.05
CA ALA A 96 -26.61 10.32 -5.71
C ALA A 96 -27.77 9.80 -4.84
N GLN A 97 -27.66 9.95 -3.51
CA GLN A 97 -28.69 9.59 -2.53
C GLN A 97 -29.56 10.78 -2.09
N GLY A 98 -29.43 11.94 -2.73
CA GLY A 98 -30.16 13.16 -2.37
C GLY A 98 -29.81 13.75 -1.00
N ARG A 99 -28.61 13.44 -0.47
CA ARG A 99 -28.13 13.84 0.86
C ARG A 99 -26.85 14.71 0.81
N ALA A 100 -26.53 15.30 -0.34
CA ALA A 100 -25.31 16.09 -0.50
C ALA A 100 -25.26 17.29 0.46
N PRO A 101 -24.21 17.41 1.32
CA PRO A 101 -24.10 18.54 2.23
C PRO A 101 -23.73 19.83 1.47
N GLU A 102 -24.41 20.92 1.76
CA GLU A 102 -24.12 22.23 1.15
C GLU A 102 -22.72 22.75 1.56
N GLN A 103 -22.27 22.41 2.76
CA GLN A 103 -20.93 22.74 3.24
C GLN A 103 -19.83 22.09 2.39
N THR A 104 -19.98 20.82 2.04
CA THR A 104 -19.06 20.08 1.16
C THR A 104 -19.05 20.68 -0.23
N LYS A 105 -20.21 21.05 -0.75
CA LYS A 105 -20.32 21.73 -2.03
C LYS A 105 -19.48 23.01 -2.04
N ARG A 106 -19.61 23.86 -1.02
CA ARG A 106 -18.81 25.09 -0.87
C ARG A 106 -17.32 24.81 -0.73
N TYR A 107 -16.94 23.73 -0.04
CA TYR A 107 -15.53 23.30 0.03
C TYR A 107 -14.98 22.98 -1.37
N LEU A 108 -15.71 22.16 -2.14
CA LEU A 108 -15.31 21.77 -3.51
C LEU A 108 -15.31 22.98 -4.47
N GLU A 109 -16.29 23.90 -4.37
CA GLU A 109 -16.31 25.14 -5.14
C GLU A 109 -15.07 25.98 -4.91
N ARG A 110 -14.64 26.15 -3.65
CA ARG A 110 -13.38 26.85 -3.32
C ARG A 110 -12.17 26.11 -3.87
N ARG A 111 -12.15 24.78 -3.79
CA ARG A 111 -11.01 23.95 -4.19
C ARG A 111 -10.81 23.90 -5.71
N PHE A 112 -11.88 23.84 -6.47
CA PHE A 112 -11.85 23.72 -7.93
C PHE A 112 -12.06 25.05 -8.67
N GLY A 113 -12.53 26.08 -7.98
CA GLY A 113 -12.97 27.34 -8.57
C GLY A 113 -14.39 27.28 -9.18
N GLY A 114 -15.09 26.17 -8.97
CA GLY A 114 -16.43 25.88 -9.43
C GLY A 114 -16.75 24.39 -9.36
N ILE A 115 -18.02 24.01 -9.55
CA ILE A 115 -18.45 22.60 -9.49
C ILE A 115 -19.09 22.13 -10.81
N ASP A 116 -18.88 22.85 -11.90
CA ASP A 116 -19.27 22.43 -13.23
C ASP A 116 -18.25 21.46 -13.86
N ASP A 117 -18.64 20.87 -15.00
CA ASP A 117 -17.84 19.87 -15.72
C ASP A 117 -16.38 20.30 -15.96
N GLU A 118 -16.15 21.59 -16.26
CA GLU A 118 -14.81 22.09 -16.59
C GLU A 118 -13.92 22.17 -15.37
N HIS A 119 -14.44 22.73 -14.29
CA HIS A 119 -13.71 22.92 -13.05
C HIS A 119 -13.37 21.60 -12.38
N ILE A 120 -14.33 20.65 -12.30
CA ILE A 120 -14.10 19.34 -11.70
C ILE A 120 -13.08 18.55 -12.53
N VAL A 121 -13.26 18.44 -13.85
CA VAL A 121 -12.36 17.65 -14.70
C VAL A 121 -10.94 18.24 -14.63
N ARG A 122 -10.78 19.56 -14.77
CA ARG A 122 -9.49 20.21 -14.66
C ARG A 122 -8.85 19.95 -13.29
N GLY A 123 -9.58 20.20 -12.21
CA GLY A 123 -9.05 20.07 -10.85
C GLY A 123 -8.62 18.64 -10.51
N VAL A 124 -9.37 17.62 -10.93
CA VAL A 124 -9.00 16.22 -10.72
C VAL A 124 -7.78 15.83 -11.58
N LEU A 125 -7.72 16.25 -12.85
CA LEU A 125 -6.58 15.95 -13.72
C LEU A 125 -5.31 16.68 -13.28
N GLU A 126 -5.39 17.92 -12.80
CA GLU A 126 -4.26 18.67 -12.23
C GLU A 126 -3.75 18.00 -10.95
N TYR A 127 -4.64 17.53 -10.09
CA TYR A 127 -4.30 16.88 -8.81
C TYR A 127 -3.51 15.57 -9.00
N TYR A 128 -3.86 14.77 -10.01
CA TYR A 128 -3.17 13.51 -10.33
C TYR A 128 -2.11 13.65 -11.44
N GLY A 129 -2.05 14.80 -12.10
CA GLY A 129 -1.09 15.07 -13.17
C GLY A 129 -1.26 14.12 -14.35
N LYS A 130 -0.19 13.38 -14.69
CA LYS A 130 -0.19 12.45 -15.85
C LYS A 130 -0.78 11.07 -15.52
N ASP A 131 -1.06 10.79 -14.25
CA ASP A 131 -1.60 9.50 -13.85
C ASP A 131 -3.12 9.46 -14.04
N LEU A 132 -3.54 8.77 -15.09
CA LEU A 132 -4.96 8.56 -15.40
C LEU A 132 -5.58 7.39 -14.63
N THR A 133 -4.78 6.57 -13.95
CA THR A 133 -5.23 5.34 -13.28
C THR A 133 -6.24 5.64 -12.18
N PHE A 134 -6.03 6.72 -11.43
CA PHE A 134 -6.92 7.16 -10.36
C PHE A 134 -7.90 8.25 -10.82
N SER A 135 -7.44 9.23 -11.62
CA SER A 135 -8.27 10.37 -12.01
C SER A 135 -9.49 9.97 -12.86
N VAL A 136 -9.34 9.06 -13.81
CA VAL A 136 -10.44 8.69 -14.71
C VAL A 136 -11.57 7.93 -13.99
N PRO A 137 -11.33 6.93 -13.14
CA PRO A 137 -12.38 6.30 -12.34
C PRO A 137 -13.20 7.31 -11.49
N ILE A 138 -12.52 8.27 -10.85
CA ILE A 138 -13.16 9.33 -10.06
C ILE A 138 -14.12 10.16 -10.93
N LEU A 139 -13.64 10.63 -12.08
CA LEU A 139 -14.45 11.40 -13.02
C LEU A 139 -15.63 10.58 -13.57
N VAL A 140 -15.44 9.28 -13.82
CA VAL A 140 -16.52 8.39 -14.26
C VAL A 140 -17.58 8.27 -13.17
N MET A 141 -17.22 8.08 -11.89
CA MET A 141 -18.20 8.05 -10.81
C MET A 141 -18.99 9.35 -10.71
N CYS A 142 -18.34 10.52 -10.84
CA CYS A 142 -19.03 11.81 -10.90
C CYS A 142 -20.01 11.91 -12.09
N ALA A 143 -19.68 11.33 -13.25
CA ALA A 143 -20.57 11.28 -14.41
C ALA A 143 -21.74 10.30 -14.19
N LEU A 144 -21.49 9.13 -13.58
CA LEU A 144 -22.52 8.14 -13.23
C LEU A 144 -23.53 8.68 -12.20
N ALA A 145 -23.10 9.58 -11.32
CA ALA A 145 -23.95 10.28 -10.37
C ALA A 145 -24.72 11.47 -10.97
N GLY A 146 -24.39 11.88 -12.22
CA GLY A 146 -25.01 13.02 -12.90
C GLY A 146 -24.43 14.39 -12.52
N ILE A 147 -23.33 14.43 -11.78
CA ILE A 147 -22.59 15.66 -11.47
C ILE A 147 -21.91 16.17 -12.74
N LEU A 148 -21.17 15.29 -13.45
CA LEU A 148 -20.63 15.58 -14.76
C LEU A 148 -21.63 15.19 -15.86
N LYS A 149 -21.92 16.13 -16.77
CA LYS A 149 -22.88 15.93 -17.85
C LYS A 149 -22.23 15.55 -19.18
N LYS A 150 -20.98 15.94 -19.38
CA LYS A 150 -20.24 15.78 -20.65
C LYS A 150 -19.20 14.67 -20.57
N TRP A 151 -19.59 13.45 -20.90
CA TRP A 151 -18.72 12.29 -20.93
C TRP A 151 -17.47 12.48 -21.81
N ASP A 152 -17.55 13.27 -22.87
CA ASP A 152 -16.44 13.53 -23.80
C ASP A 152 -15.27 14.28 -23.17
N ARG A 153 -15.47 14.91 -22.02
CA ARG A 153 -14.39 15.57 -21.26
C ARG A 153 -13.55 14.58 -20.43
N ILE A 154 -14.03 13.37 -20.20
CA ILE A 154 -13.32 12.33 -19.46
C ILE A 154 -12.37 11.61 -20.42
N PRO A 155 -11.07 11.44 -20.10
CA PRO A 155 -10.13 10.69 -20.94
C PRO A 155 -10.62 9.27 -21.23
N GLN A 156 -10.41 8.79 -22.45
CA GLN A 156 -10.80 7.45 -22.87
C GLN A 156 -9.67 6.44 -22.62
N PHE A 157 -9.97 5.35 -21.96
CA PHE A 157 -9.06 4.22 -21.87
C PHE A 157 -9.14 3.31 -23.10
N PRO A 158 -8.00 2.87 -23.62
CA PRO A 158 -7.94 1.90 -24.73
C PRO A 158 -8.14 0.48 -24.21
N PHE A 159 -9.35 0.15 -23.71
CA PHE A 159 -9.66 -1.14 -23.09
C PHE A 159 -9.43 -2.32 -24.02
N GLU A 160 -9.55 -2.14 -25.30
CA GLU A 160 -9.28 -3.15 -26.31
C GLU A 160 -7.84 -3.67 -26.33
N LEU A 161 -6.89 -2.88 -25.83
CA LEU A 161 -5.50 -3.33 -25.70
C LEU A 161 -5.32 -4.40 -24.60
N THR A 162 -6.25 -4.50 -23.66
CA THR A 162 -6.15 -5.45 -22.54
C THR A 162 -6.19 -6.92 -22.93
N ILE A 163 -6.62 -7.24 -24.15
CA ILE A 163 -6.56 -8.60 -24.71
C ILE A 163 -5.15 -9.04 -25.11
N LEU A 164 -4.22 -8.09 -25.22
CA LEU A 164 -2.84 -8.39 -25.57
C LEU A 164 -2.09 -8.98 -24.37
N PRO A 165 -1.15 -9.91 -24.61
CA PRO A 165 -0.34 -10.46 -23.52
C PRO A 165 0.48 -9.38 -22.81
N GLN A 166 0.65 -9.50 -21.48
CA GLN A 166 1.43 -8.54 -20.68
C GLN A 166 2.84 -8.29 -21.21
N ARG A 167 3.52 -9.31 -21.76
CA ARG A 167 4.83 -9.16 -22.41
C ARG A 167 4.82 -8.13 -23.55
N PHE A 168 3.69 -7.92 -24.19
CA PHE A 168 3.54 -6.95 -25.29
C PHE A 168 3.57 -5.51 -24.76
N PHE A 169 2.90 -5.25 -23.63
CA PHE A 169 2.95 -3.94 -22.97
C PHE A 169 4.37 -3.58 -22.55
N ARG A 170 5.11 -4.55 -22.01
CA ARG A 170 6.53 -4.36 -21.65
C ARG A 170 7.39 -4.09 -22.88
N PHE A 171 7.19 -4.83 -23.96
CA PHE A 171 7.96 -4.65 -25.20
C PHE A 171 7.76 -3.25 -25.80
N LEU A 172 6.53 -2.75 -25.81
CA LEU A 172 6.18 -1.41 -26.30
C LEU A 172 6.36 -0.30 -25.25
N GLN A 173 6.74 -0.64 -24.02
CA GLN A 173 6.85 0.30 -22.89
C GLN A 173 5.58 1.16 -22.70
N LEU A 174 4.41 0.55 -22.84
CA LEU A 174 3.15 1.23 -22.64
C LEU A 174 2.92 1.55 -21.16
N PRO A 175 2.28 2.68 -20.82
CA PRO A 175 1.98 3.05 -19.42
C PRO A 175 0.77 2.24 -18.91
N VAL A 176 0.88 0.92 -18.93
CA VAL A 176 -0.15 -0.02 -18.46
C VAL A 176 0.54 -1.13 -17.67
N VAL A 177 0.04 -1.38 -16.48
CA VAL A 177 0.44 -2.49 -15.63
C VAL A 177 -0.74 -3.40 -15.34
N SER A 178 -0.44 -4.65 -14.99
CA SER A 178 -1.44 -5.69 -14.78
C SER A 178 -2.52 -5.31 -13.77
N TYR A 179 -2.17 -4.67 -12.66
CA TYR A 179 -3.12 -4.29 -11.62
C TYR A 179 -4.14 -3.22 -12.05
N ALA A 180 -3.88 -2.43 -13.09
CA ALA A 180 -4.83 -1.45 -13.62
C ALA A 180 -5.84 -2.06 -14.63
N ILE A 181 -5.60 -3.28 -15.11
CA ILE A 181 -6.42 -3.90 -16.17
C ILE A 181 -7.92 -3.99 -15.81
N PRO A 182 -8.36 -4.38 -14.61
CA PRO A 182 -9.78 -4.43 -14.30
C PRO A 182 -10.48 -3.07 -14.42
N ALA A 183 -9.87 -2.01 -13.86
CA ALA A 183 -10.40 -0.66 -14.01
C ALA A 183 -10.36 -0.20 -15.47
N LEU A 184 -9.27 -0.49 -16.20
CA LEU A 184 -9.08 -0.13 -17.61
C LEU A 184 -10.19 -0.72 -18.48
N ILE A 185 -10.58 -1.97 -18.25
CA ILE A 185 -11.67 -2.63 -18.96
C ILE A 185 -13.01 -1.98 -18.60
N ALA A 186 -13.39 -1.99 -17.33
CA ALA A 186 -14.74 -1.59 -16.91
C ALA A 186 -14.99 -0.10 -17.15
N VAL A 187 -14.07 0.77 -16.72
CA VAL A 187 -14.13 2.22 -16.91
C VAL A 187 -14.02 2.58 -18.40
N GLY A 188 -13.14 1.89 -19.12
CA GLY A 188 -12.96 2.09 -20.56
C GLY A 188 -14.21 1.76 -21.37
N ILE A 189 -14.91 0.66 -21.06
CA ILE A 189 -16.15 0.24 -21.72
C ILE A 189 -17.28 1.24 -21.45
N VAL A 190 -17.51 1.63 -20.17
CA VAL A 190 -18.58 2.57 -19.86
C VAL A 190 -18.33 3.94 -20.49
N ARG A 191 -17.09 4.45 -20.42
CA ARG A 191 -16.72 5.71 -21.05
C ARG A 191 -16.90 5.66 -22.58
N PHE A 192 -16.55 4.54 -23.19
CA PHE A 192 -16.77 4.30 -24.62
C PHE A 192 -18.27 4.31 -24.97
N ARG A 193 -19.10 3.57 -24.25
CA ARG A 193 -20.55 3.46 -24.55
C ARG A 193 -21.32 4.76 -24.29
N ARG A 194 -20.91 5.55 -23.29
CA ARG A 194 -21.56 6.82 -22.92
C ARG A 194 -20.99 8.04 -23.67
N GLY A 195 -19.82 7.92 -24.29
CA GLY A 195 -19.23 8.99 -25.11
C GLY A 195 -19.75 9.02 -26.53
N ARG A 196 -19.23 9.97 -27.31
CA ARG A 196 -19.57 10.07 -28.74
C ARG A 196 -19.11 8.85 -29.51
N GLN A 197 -20.00 8.29 -30.29
CA GLN A 197 -19.69 7.19 -31.17
C GLN A 197 -19.01 7.69 -32.45
N GLY A 198 -17.93 7.04 -32.86
CA GLY A 198 -17.17 7.35 -34.06
C GLY A 198 -17.17 6.20 -35.07
N ILE A 199 -16.50 6.37 -36.21
CA ILE A 199 -16.42 5.39 -37.31
C ILE A 199 -15.89 4.03 -36.81
N PHE A 200 -14.97 4.02 -35.82
CA PHE A 200 -14.39 2.80 -35.27
C PHE A 200 -15.19 2.17 -34.12
N SER A 201 -16.33 2.76 -33.74
CA SER A 201 -17.14 2.25 -32.62
C SER A 201 -17.60 0.80 -32.80
N PRO A 202 -18.03 0.32 -33.99
CA PRO A 202 -18.38 -1.09 -34.16
C PRO A 202 -17.19 -2.04 -33.95
N VAL A 203 -15.99 -1.62 -34.33
CA VAL A 203 -14.75 -2.39 -34.11
C VAL A 203 -14.44 -2.48 -32.63
N ARG A 204 -14.51 -1.36 -31.89
CA ARG A 204 -14.30 -1.33 -30.45
C ARG A 204 -15.32 -2.19 -29.70
N GLU A 205 -16.61 -2.10 -30.06
CA GLU A 205 -17.67 -2.91 -29.44
C GLU A 205 -17.41 -4.42 -29.64
N ALA A 206 -16.89 -4.84 -30.80
CA ALA A 206 -16.55 -6.23 -31.06
C ALA A 206 -15.44 -6.79 -30.15
N PHE A 207 -14.65 -5.93 -29.50
CA PHE A 207 -13.65 -6.35 -28.51
C PHE A 207 -14.24 -6.55 -27.10
N VAL A 208 -15.38 -5.93 -26.79
CA VAL A 208 -15.97 -6.00 -25.43
C VAL A 208 -16.11 -7.42 -24.91
N PRO A 209 -16.65 -8.42 -25.67
CA PRO A 209 -16.76 -9.79 -25.15
C PRO A 209 -15.39 -10.43 -24.81
N LYS A 210 -14.33 -10.07 -25.55
CA LYS A 210 -12.97 -10.56 -25.29
C LYS A 210 -12.40 -9.92 -24.01
N CYS A 211 -12.58 -8.62 -23.85
CA CYS A 211 -12.14 -7.90 -22.65
C CYS A 211 -12.88 -8.40 -21.41
N MET A 212 -14.18 -8.70 -21.52
CA MET A 212 -14.94 -9.29 -20.41
C MET A 212 -14.46 -10.70 -20.02
N ARG A 213 -14.01 -11.51 -20.97
CA ARG A 213 -13.34 -12.80 -20.65
C ARG A 213 -12.04 -12.58 -19.88
N VAL A 214 -11.22 -11.60 -20.28
CA VAL A 214 -10.01 -11.23 -19.53
C VAL A 214 -10.39 -10.78 -18.11
N LEU A 215 -11.34 -9.86 -17.97
CA LEU A 215 -11.80 -9.36 -16.67
C LEU A 215 -12.28 -10.50 -15.75
N THR A 216 -13.07 -11.44 -16.30
CA THR A 216 -13.55 -12.62 -15.56
C THR A 216 -12.40 -13.51 -15.09
N SER A 217 -11.37 -13.69 -15.91
CA SER A 217 -10.21 -14.50 -15.54
C SER A 217 -9.29 -13.84 -14.52
N LEU A 218 -9.41 -12.52 -14.34
CA LEU A 218 -8.65 -11.74 -13.35
C LEU A 218 -9.37 -11.64 -12.00
N GLN A 219 -10.66 -12.01 -11.92
CA GLN A 219 -11.40 -11.92 -10.67
C GLN A 219 -11.13 -13.14 -9.80
N PRO A 220 -10.67 -12.96 -8.54
CA PRO A 220 -10.46 -14.07 -7.61
C PRO A 220 -11.77 -14.72 -7.17
N GLU A 221 -11.65 -15.84 -6.46
CA GLU A 221 -12.82 -16.63 -6.01
C GLU A 221 -13.75 -15.83 -5.10
N ASN A 222 -13.18 -15.02 -4.19
CA ASN A 222 -13.95 -14.16 -3.28
C ASN A 222 -14.54 -12.92 -3.95
N GLY A 223 -14.24 -12.65 -5.22
CA GLY A 223 -14.79 -11.54 -5.98
C GLY A 223 -14.06 -10.19 -5.87
N GLY A 224 -13.14 -10.05 -4.92
CA GLY A 224 -12.43 -8.79 -4.64
C GLY A 224 -11.17 -8.62 -5.46
N PHE A 225 -11.16 -7.74 -6.43
CA PHE A 225 -9.96 -7.41 -7.20
C PHE A 225 -8.88 -6.82 -6.28
N LEU A 226 -7.75 -7.51 -6.13
CA LEU A 226 -6.63 -7.15 -5.26
C LEU A 226 -7.05 -6.95 -3.78
N GLU A 227 -8.08 -7.62 -3.31
CA GLU A 227 -8.70 -7.41 -1.98
C GLU A 227 -9.17 -5.96 -1.74
N ALA A 228 -9.14 -5.11 -2.76
CA ALA A 228 -9.41 -3.69 -2.67
C ALA A 228 -10.89 -3.37 -2.92
N ALA A 229 -11.58 -2.88 -1.89
CA ALA A 229 -12.98 -2.44 -1.99
C ALA A 229 -13.16 -1.33 -3.05
N PRO A 230 -12.30 -0.30 -3.14
CA PRO A 230 -12.46 0.74 -4.16
C PRO A 230 -12.37 0.22 -5.59
N LEU A 231 -11.39 -0.62 -5.90
CA LEU A 231 -11.22 -1.16 -7.25
C LEU A 231 -12.40 -2.05 -7.65
N THR A 232 -12.84 -2.91 -6.73
CA THR A 232 -13.97 -3.82 -6.92
C THR A 232 -15.28 -3.03 -7.14
N ALA A 233 -15.49 -1.96 -6.37
CA ALA A 233 -16.63 -1.08 -6.50
C ALA A 233 -16.63 -0.31 -7.84
N PHE A 234 -15.49 0.27 -8.25
CA PHE A 234 -15.38 0.95 -9.55
C PHE A 234 -15.66 0.02 -10.73
N VAL A 235 -15.13 -1.21 -10.69
CA VAL A 235 -15.41 -2.22 -11.72
C VAL A 235 -16.91 -2.53 -11.79
N SER A 236 -17.53 -2.84 -10.65
CA SER A 236 -18.93 -3.27 -10.62
C SER A 236 -19.92 -2.15 -11.00
N MET A 237 -19.73 -0.91 -10.50
CA MET A 237 -20.61 0.21 -10.88
C MET A 237 -20.54 0.53 -12.37
N CYS A 238 -19.34 0.45 -12.97
CA CYS A 238 -19.15 0.66 -14.39
C CYS A 238 -19.82 -0.42 -15.25
N LEU A 239 -19.72 -1.69 -14.84
CA LEU A 239 -20.39 -2.78 -15.53
C LEU A 239 -21.91 -2.69 -15.43
N CYS A 240 -22.47 -2.28 -14.27
CA CYS A 240 -23.90 -2.02 -14.13
C CYS A 240 -24.39 -0.95 -15.14
N GLU A 241 -23.65 0.13 -15.28
CA GLU A 241 -23.98 1.21 -16.21
C GLU A 241 -23.77 0.82 -17.69
N ALA A 242 -22.93 -0.18 -17.93
CA ALA A 242 -22.70 -0.75 -19.26
C ALA A 242 -23.67 -1.89 -19.62
N ASP A 243 -24.84 -1.97 -18.97
CA ASP A 243 -25.90 -2.99 -19.16
C ASP A 243 -25.43 -4.44 -18.89
N MET A 244 -24.47 -4.62 -17.97
CA MET A 244 -23.90 -5.91 -17.58
C MET A 244 -24.14 -6.26 -16.10
N ARG A 245 -25.21 -5.74 -15.49
CA ARG A 245 -25.54 -5.93 -14.07
C ARG A 245 -25.59 -7.40 -13.65
N GLU A 246 -26.13 -8.26 -14.51
CA GLU A 246 -26.29 -9.68 -14.26
C GLU A 246 -25.01 -10.51 -14.52
N HIS A 247 -23.92 -9.86 -14.91
CA HIS A 247 -22.67 -10.56 -15.17
C HIS A 247 -22.06 -11.13 -13.89
N THR A 248 -21.43 -12.31 -13.98
CA THR A 248 -20.80 -13.01 -12.82
C THR A 248 -19.82 -12.13 -12.05
N VAL A 249 -19.07 -11.29 -12.75
CA VAL A 249 -18.13 -10.34 -12.14
C VAL A 249 -18.85 -9.39 -11.17
N VAL A 250 -20.01 -8.86 -11.56
CA VAL A 250 -20.79 -7.95 -10.71
C VAL A 250 -21.37 -8.67 -9.50
N ARG A 251 -21.90 -9.90 -9.68
CA ARG A 251 -22.44 -10.69 -8.57
C ARG A 251 -21.39 -11.01 -7.51
N LYS A 252 -20.22 -11.51 -7.93
CA LYS A 252 -19.11 -11.78 -7.01
C LYS A 252 -18.58 -10.51 -6.34
N ALA A 253 -18.47 -9.40 -7.08
CA ALA A 253 -18.06 -8.11 -6.51
C ALA A 253 -19.06 -7.62 -5.44
N ALA A 254 -20.36 -7.81 -5.67
CA ALA A 254 -21.39 -7.45 -4.70
C ALA A 254 -21.27 -8.26 -3.40
N GLU A 255 -21.02 -9.58 -3.51
CA GLU A 255 -20.77 -10.45 -2.35
C GLU A 255 -19.52 -10.02 -1.59
N PHE A 256 -18.41 -9.76 -2.29
CA PHE A 256 -17.20 -9.24 -1.67
C PHE A 256 -17.43 -7.93 -0.91
N LEU A 257 -18.12 -6.96 -1.52
CA LEU A 257 -18.44 -5.69 -0.85
C LEU A 257 -19.37 -5.89 0.34
N TYR A 258 -20.31 -6.84 0.28
CA TYR A 258 -21.16 -7.20 1.41
C TYR A 258 -20.35 -7.79 2.57
N ASP A 259 -19.46 -8.74 2.28
CA ASP A 259 -18.70 -9.49 3.28
C ASP A 259 -17.58 -8.66 3.92
N THR A 260 -17.12 -7.59 3.25
CA THR A 260 -16.01 -6.74 3.70
C THR A 260 -16.44 -5.45 4.37
N GLN A 261 -17.76 -5.18 4.49
CA GLN A 261 -18.25 -4.08 5.31
C GLN A 261 -17.91 -4.33 6.78
N ARG A 262 -17.43 -3.33 7.47
CA ARG A 262 -17.07 -3.39 8.88
C ARG A 262 -18.27 -3.13 9.79
N GLU A 263 -18.10 -3.43 11.08
CA GLU A 263 -19.12 -3.21 12.10
C GLU A 263 -19.48 -1.73 12.25
N ASP A 264 -18.54 -0.80 11.97
CA ASP A 264 -18.81 0.64 11.97
C ASP A 264 -19.61 1.12 10.74
N GLY A 265 -19.90 0.24 9.81
CA GLY A 265 -20.63 0.51 8.56
C GLY A 265 -19.78 0.97 7.39
N ALA A 266 -18.46 1.11 7.57
CA ALA A 266 -17.54 1.55 6.52
C ALA A 266 -16.84 0.37 5.80
N TRP A 267 -16.02 0.72 4.81
CA TRP A 267 -15.09 -0.19 4.14
C TRP A 267 -13.67 0.30 4.25
N PRO A 268 -12.71 -0.60 4.49
CA PRO A 268 -11.28 -0.29 4.39
C PRO A 268 -10.84 -0.22 2.92
N ILE A 269 -9.62 0.28 2.68
CA ILE A 269 -9.02 0.26 1.34
C ILE A 269 -8.75 -1.17 0.88
N ASP A 270 -8.23 -1.99 1.78
CA ASP A 270 -7.93 -3.40 1.59
C ASP A 270 -8.50 -4.20 2.77
N THR A 271 -8.71 -5.49 2.58
CA THR A 271 -9.35 -6.34 3.59
C THR A 271 -8.47 -6.49 4.84
N ASP A 272 -7.24 -6.95 4.67
CA ASP A 272 -6.22 -7.06 5.70
C ASP A 272 -4.81 -7.17 5.10
N LEU A 273 -3.79 -7.01 5.96
CA LEU A 273 -2.38 -7.18 5.61
C LEU A 273 -1.76 -8.36 6.37
N ALA A 274 -2.49 -9.48 6.48
CA ALA A 274 -2.15 -10.58 7.39
C ALA A 274 -0.71 -11.12 7.22
N SER A 275 -0.23 -11.30 5.98
CA SER A 275 1.15 -11.76 5.73
C SER A 275 2.16 -10.71 6.14
N TRP A 276 1.93 -9.45 5.78
CA TRP A 276 2.79 -8.32 6.10
C TRP A 276 2.91 -8.08 7.60
N VAL A 277 1.78 -7.90 8.29
CA VAL A 277 1.82 -7.64 9.74
C VAL A 277 2.32 -8.84 10.56
N THR A 278 2.14 -10.07 10.06
CA THR A 278 2.75 -11.26 10.66
C THR A 278 4.27 -11.22 10.53
N ALA A 279 4.81 -10.87 9.37
CA ALA A 279 6.24 -10.73 9.17
C ALA A 279 6.84 -9.64 10.08
N LEU A 280 6.16 -8.48 10.20
CA LEU A 280 6.55 -7.41 11.12
C LEU A 280 6.49 -7.86 12.59
N ALA A 281 5.43 -8.54 13.01
CA ALA A 281 5.27 -9.05 14.37
C ALA A 281 6.37 -10.07 14.72
N VAL A 282 6.66 -11.01 13.83
CA VAL A 282 7.74 -12.00 14.00
C VAL A 282 9.09 -11.28 14.11
N LYS A 283 9.36 -10.28 13.27
CA LYS A 283 10.60 -9.50 13.34
C LYS A 283 10.71 -8.73 14.68
N ALA A 284 9.61 -8.14 15.15
CA ALA A 284 9.58 -7.39 16.40
C ALA A 284 9.71 -8.29 17.64
N LEU A 285 9.01 -9.42 17.66
CA LEU A 285 9.06 -10.37 18.78
C LEU A 285 10.37 -11.18 18.80
N GLY A 286 10.91 -11.56 17.65
CA GLY A 286 12.12 -12.39 17.57
C GLY A 286 11.93 -13.74 18.30
N GLU A 287 12.77 -14.02 19.29
CA GLU A 287 12.69 -15.25 20.10
C GLU A 287 11.43 -15.33 20.99
N ASP A 288 10.79 -14.19 21.30
CA ASP A 288 9.54 -14.14 22.07
C ASP A 288 8.31 -14.57 21.26
N THR A 289 8.49 -14.93 19.95
CA THR A 289 7.40 -15.40 19.10
C THR A 289 6.91 -16.77 19.53
N GLU A 290 5.62 -16.86 19.82
CA GLU A 290 4.95 -18.11 20.20
C GLU A 290 4.46 -18.89 18.97
N GLU A 291 4.25 -20.21 19.11
CA GLU A 291 3.77 -21.13 18.04
C GLU A 291 4.61 -21.03 16.75
N ARG A 292 5.93 -21.00 16.90
CA ARG A 292 6.90 -20.79 15.80
C ARG A 292 6.73 -21.78 14.66
N GLU A 293 6.54 -23.06 14.95
CA GLU A 293 6.35 -24.13 13.94
C GLU A 293 5.06 -23.88 13.14
N LEU A 294 3.98 -23.52 13.81
CA LEU A 294 2.70 -23.20 13.17
C LEU A 294 2.82 -22.00 12.24
N LEU A 295 3.45 -20.91 12.73
CA LEU A 295 3.66 -19.70 11.92
C LEU A 295 4.58 -19.97 10.73
N THR A 296 5.63 -20.77 10.92
CA THR A 296 6.51 -21.22 9.83
C THR A 296 5.69 -21.93 8.74
N GLU A 297 4.84 -22.88 9.12
CA GLU A 297 4.02 -23.62 8.15
C GLU A 297 3.00 -22.70 7.45
N LYS A 298 2.36 -21.79 8.19
CA LYS A 298 1.42 -20.81 7.59
C LYS A 298 2.10 -19.90 6.58
N ILE A 299 3.26 -19.31 6.93
CA ILE A 299 4.00 -18.48 6.00
C ILE A 299 4.44 -19.30 4.78
N ARG A 300 4.96 -20.52 4.95
CA ARG A 300 5.32 -21.40 3.84
C ARG A 300 4.14 -21.71 2.93
N SER A 301 2.97 -22.02 3.51
CA SER A 301 1.77 -22.36 2.74
C SER A 301 1.22 -21.20 1.91
N ASN A 302 1.49 -19.95 2.32
CA ASN A 302 1.06 -18.74 1.62
C ASN A 302 1.96 -18.37 0.42
N ALA A 303 3.10 -19.04 0.22
CA ALA A 303 3.88 -18.87 -0.99
C ALA A 303 3.05 -19.25 -2.23
N PHE A 304 3.08 -18.39 -3.24
CA PHE A 304 2.42 -18.69 -4.51
C PHE A 304 3.10 -19.88 -5.21
N LYS A 305 2.37 -20.98 -5.37
CA LYS A 305 2.88 -22.24 -5.95
C LYS A 305 2.77 -22.29 -7.46
N GLU A 306 1.97 -21.40 -8.04
CA GLU A 306 1.72 -21.31 -9.47
C GLU A 306 1.95 -19.88 -9.97
N LYS A 307 2.01 -19.72 -11.29
CA LYS A 307 2.07 -18.41 -11.91
C LYS A 307 0.84 -17.60 -11.52
N HIS A 308 1.05 -16.42 -10.95
CA HIS A 308 -0.04 -15.57 -10.50
C HIS A 308 -0.88 -15.09 -11.69
N TYR A 309 -2.17 -15.37 -11.64
CA TYR A 309 -3.10 -15.13 -12.75
C TYR A 309 -3.25 -13.64 -13.10
N PHE A 310 -3.18 -12.77 -12.09
CA PHE A 310 -3.40 -11.34 -12.25
C PHE A 310 -2.12 -10.61 -12.68
N THR A 311 -1.01 -10.78 -11.96
CA THR A 311 0.25 -10.09 -12.25
C THR A 311 1.13 -10.79 -13.28
N GLY A 312 0.88 -12.07 -13.54
CA GLY A 312 1.73 -12.91 -14.37
C GLY A 312 3.09 -13.22 -13.75
N ALA A 313 3.28 -12.90 -12.46
CA ALA A 313 4.48 -13.27 -11.71
C ALA A 313 4.62 -14.80 -11.62
N GLN A 314 5.85 -15.31 -11.67
CA GLN A 314 6.11 -16.74 -11.51
C GLN A 314 5.83 -17.18 -10.06
N ALA A 315 5.74 -18.49 -9.82
CA ALA A 315 5.64 -19.06 -8.49
C ALA A 315 6.84 -18.67 -7.60
N GLY A 316 6.66 -18.61 -6.28
CA GLY A 316 7.73 -18.45 -5.29
C GLY A 316 7.67 -17.18 -4.44
N GLY A 317 6.88 -16.17 -4.82
CA GLY A 317 6.70 -14.96 -4.02
C GLY A 317 5.58 -15.05 -2.98
N TRP A 318 5.49 -14.05 -2.11
CA TRP A 318 4.42 -13.82 -1.14
C TRP A 318 3.75 -12.48 -1.38
N GLY A 319 2.46 -12.40 -1.08
CA GLY A 319 1.71 -11.15 -1.07
C GLY A 319 1.33 -10.72 0.34
N TRP A 320 0.73 -9.53 0.46
CA TRP A 320 0.41 -8.86 1.74
C TRP A 320 -0.60 -9.61 2.62
N SER A 321 -1.40 -10.48 2.04
CA SER A 321 -2.45 -11.23 2.72
C SER A 321 -2.48 -12.69 2.27
N ASP A 322 -3.10 -13.56 3.07
CA ASP A 322 -3.42 -14.95 2.74
C ASP A 322 -4.73 -15.10 1.96
N ARG A 323 -5.33 -13.98 1.53
CA ARG A 323 -6.60 -13.95 0.80
C ARG A 323 -6.42 -14.12 -0.71
N PRO A 324 -7.44 -14.64 -1.41
CA PRO A 324 -7.34 -15.01 -2.84
C PRO A 324 -7.00 -13.84 -3.79
N GLY A 325 -7.33 -12.60 -3.41
CA GLY A 325 -7.07 -11.41 -4.23
C GLY A 325 -5.68 -10.80 -4.05
N ALA A 326 -4.91 -11.23 -3.04
CA ALA A 326 -3.55 -10.76 -2.83
C ALA A 326 -2.63 -11.16 -3.99
N ALA A 327 -1.61 -10.35 -4.25
CA ALA A 327 -0.63 -10.59 -5.31
C ALA A 327 0.78 -10.60 -4.73
N PRO A 328 1.70 -11.41 -5.27
CA PRO A 328 3.07 -11.43 -4.79
C PRO A 328 3.79 -10.13 -5.12
N ASP A 329 4.54 -9.60 -4.15
CA ASP A 329 5.32 -8.38 -4.29
C ASP A 329 6.70 -8.48 -3.63
N GLY A 330 7.54 -7.45 -3.86
CA GLY A 330 8.94 -7.45 -3.44
C GLY A 330 9.11 -7.29 -1.92
N ASP A 331 8.25 -6.52 -1.28
CA ASP A 331 8.38 -6.21 0.15
C ASP A 331 7.83 -7.35 1.00
N ASP A 332 6.66 -7.88 0.66
CA ASP A 332 6.07 -9.03 1.36
C ASP A 332 6.87 -10.32 1.16
N THR A 333 7.43 -10.53 -0.05
CA THR A 333 8.34 -11.67 -0.27
C THR A 333 9.59 -11.55 0.58
N SER A 334 10.18 -10.35 0.68
CA SER A 334 11.34 -10.10 1.54
C SER A 334 10.99 -10.28 3.02
N GLY A 335 9.85 -9.74 3.45
CA GLY A 335 9.33 -9.89 4.82
C GLY A 335 9.09 -11.34 5.22
N ALA A 336 8.47 -12.13 4.33
CA ALA A 336 8.24 -13.56 4.55
C ALA A 336 9.56 -14.33 4.70
N LEU A 337 10.56 -14.04 3.84
CA LEU A 337 11.88 -14.68 3.93
C LEU A 337 12.61 -14.33 5.24
N VAL A 338 12.55 -13.06 5.69
CA VAL A 338 13.11 -12.63 6.98
C VAL A 338 12.38 -13.31 8.14
N ALA A 339 11.04 -13.36 8.10
CA ALA A 339 10.25 -14.02 9.12
C ALA A 339 10.53 -15.53 9.19
N LEU A 340 10.62 -16.22 8.05
CA LEU A 340 10.99 -17.63 7.98
C LEU A 340 12.38 -17.88 8.57
N HIS A 341 13.36 -17.02 8.28
CA HIS A 341 14.69 -17.14 8.88
C HIS A 341 14.63 -17.04 10.41
N THR A 342 13.92 -16.05 10.93
CA THR A 342 13.73 -15.84 12.37
C THR A 342 13.03 -17.04 13.01
N LEU A 343 11.90 -17.50 12.45
CA LEU A 343 11.09 -18.58 13.00
C LEU A 343 11.80 -19.92 12.97
N SER A 344 12.44 -20.27 11.85
CA SER A 344 13.11 -21.56 11.64
C SER A 344 14.55 -21.60 12.14
N ARG A 345 15.09 -20.49 12.65
CA ARG A 345 16.51 -20.33 13.01
C ARG A 345 17.44 -20.69 11.85
N GLY A 346 17.12 -20.22 10.65
CA GLY A 346 17.89 -20.47 9.44
C GLY A 346 17.74 -21.85 8.82
N LYS A 347 16.79 -22.69 9.28
CA LYS A 347 16.52 -24.00 8.67
C LYS A 347 15.90 -23.83 7.28
N TYR A 348 16.66 -24.18 6.25
CA TYR A 348 16.25 -24.06 4.84
C TYR A 348 15.04 -24.94 4.48
N CYS A 349 14.22 -24.44 3.56
CA CYS A 349 13.16 -25.17 2.86
C CYS A 349 13.08 -24.69 1.39
N ASP A 350 12.42 -25.47 0.53
CA ASP A 350 12.37 -25.19 -0.91
C ASP A 350 11.68 -23.86 -1.24
N GLU A 351 10.70 -23.46 -0.46
CA GLU A 351 10.01 -22.17 -0.62
C GLU A 351 10.96 -20.98 -0.45
N VAL A 352 11.99 -21.10 0.40
CA VAL A 352 13.02 -20.07 0.54
C VAL A 352 13.83 -19.91 -0.75
N GLY A 353 14.26 -21.02 -1.34
CA GLY A 353 14.95 -20.99 -2.63
C GLY A 353 14.11 -20.38 -3.74
N ALA A 354 12.82 -20.75 -3.79
CA ALA A 354 11.87 -20.21 -4.75
C ALA A 354 11.65 -18.69 -4.54
N GLY A 355 11.53 -18.24 -3.29
CA GLY A 355 11.37 -16.82 -2.96
C GLY A 355 12.58 -15.98 -3.35
N VAL A 356 13.78 -16.45 -3.07
CA VAL A 356 15.02 -15.76 -3.50
C VAL A 356 15.13 -15.71 -5.04
N GLU A 357 14.78 -16.79 -5.74
CA GLU A 357 14.75 -16.78 -7.21
C GLU A 357 13.67 -15.82 -7.74
N TRP A 358 12.54 -15.74 -7.07
CA TRP A 358 11.45 -14.82 -7.41
C TRP A 358 11.91 -13.34 -7.27
N LEU A 359 12.55 -12.96 -6.15
CA LEU A 359 13.11 -11.63 -5.97
C LEU A 359 14.16 -11.29 -7.06
N MET A 360 15.05 -12.21 -7.38
CA MET A 360 16.01 -12.00 -8.47
C MET A 360 15.33 -11.80 -9.84
N ALA A 361 14.23 -12.50 -10.09
CA ALA A 361 13.45 -12.35 -11.33
C ALA A 361 12.70 -11.02 -11.38
N LEU A 362 12.25 -10.51 -10.22
CA LEU A 362 11.56 -9.23 -10.08
C LEU A 362 12.51 -8.04 -10.29
N GLN A 363 13.77 -8.15 -9.92
CA GLN A 363 14.75 -7.07 -9.98
C GLN A 363 14.77 -6.33 -11.33
N ASN A 364 14.64 -5.01 -11.29
CA ASN A 364 14.67 -4.15 -12.46
C ASN A 364 16.04 -4.13 -13.17
N ASN A 365 16.05 -3.68 -14.40
CA ASN A 365 17.29 -3.60 -15.20
C ASN A 365 18.26 -2.55 -14.67
N ASP A 366 17.78 -1.50 -13.99
CA ASP A 366 18.58 -0.50 -13.30
C ASP A 366 19.35 -1.04 -12.08
N GLY A 367 18.89 -2.17 -11.54
CA GLY A 367 19.48 -2.87 -10.40
C GLY A 367 18.68 -2.79 -9.12
N GLY A 368 17.69 -1.90 -9.01
CA GLY A 368 16.83 -1.79 -7.84
C GLY A 368 15.64 -2.74 -7.88
N MET A 369 14.85 -2.73 -6.81
CA MET A 369 13.66 -3.58 -6.65
C MET A 369 12.38 -2.77 -6.79
N PRO A 370 11.46 -3.17 -7.66
CA PRO A 370 10.10 -2.63 -7.71
C PRO A 370 9.18 -3.34 -6.72
N THR A 371 7.93 -2.88 -6.59
CA THR A 371 6.94 -3.50 -5.72
C THR A 371 6.35 -4.77 -6.32
N PHE A 372 5.49 -4.66 -7.35
CA PHE A 372 4.68 -5.78 -7.83
C PHE A 372 5.20 -6.46 -9.09
N CYS A 373 5.83 -5.73 -9.98
CA CYS A 373 6.21 -6.27 -11.27
C CYS A 373 7.47 -5.61 -11.80
N LYS A 374 8.26 -6.39 -12.52
CA LYS A 374 9.41 -5.88 -13.26
C LYS A 374 8.92 -4.89 -14.31
N GLY A 375 9.27 -3.64 -14.12
CA GLY A 375 8.77 -2.54 -14.91
C GLY A 375 9.80 -1.90 -15.81
N TRP A 376 9.40 -0.80 -16.37
CA TRP A 376 10.20 0.05 -17.26
C TRP A 376 10.17 1.53 -16.85
N GLY A 377 9.75 1.83 -15.59
CA GLY A 377 9.77 3.16 -14.99
C GLY A 377 8.70 4.12 -15.48
N LYS A 378 7.63 3.63 -16.12
CA LYS A 378 6.54 4.47 -16.62
C LYS A 378 5.49 4.77 -15.57
N LEU A 379 5.28 3.86 -14.62
CA LEU A 379 4.32 3.98 -13.53
C LEU A 379 5.04 3.88 -12.18
N PRO A 380 4.49 4.47 -11.10
CA PRO A 380 5.11 4.42 -9.79
C PRO A 380 5.41 3.00 -9.30
N PHE A 381 4.47 2.06 -9.46
CA PHE A 381 4.62 0.68 -8.97
C PHE A 381 5.70 -0.15 -9.64
N ASP A 382 6.18 0.26 -10.81
CA ASP A 382 7.23 -0.46 -11.54
C ASP A 382 8.62 0.16 -11.36
N ARG A 383 8.73 1.27 -10.61
CA ARG A 383 9.99 1.92 -10.29
C ARG A 383 10.71 1.18 -9.17
N SER A 384 12.03 1.27 -9.20
CA SER A 384 12.86 0.79 -8.12
C SER A 384 12.76 1.69 -6.88
N SER A 385 12.78 1.09 -5.69
CA SER A 385 12.72 1.78 -4.40
C SER A 385 13.82 1.32 -3.46
N ALA A 386 14.40 2.25 -2.69
CA ALA A 386 15.55 1.96 -1.83
C ALA A 386 15.18 1.10 -0.62
N ASP A 387 14.04 1.36 0.00
CA ASP A 387 13.50 0.59 1.12
C ASP A 387 13.24 -0.87 0.72
N ILE A 388 12.56 -1.10 -0.41
CA ILE A 388 12.31 -2.46 -0.94
C ILE A 388 13.61 -3.14 -1.38
N SER A 389 14.54 -2.39 -1.99
CA SER A 389 15.85 -2.94 -2.40
C SER A 389 16.69 -3.38 -1.20
N ALA A 390 16.73 -2.57 -0.12
CA ALA A 390 17.44 -2.91 1.10
C ALA A 390 16.80 -4.12 1.81
N HIS A 391 15.45 -4.21 1.81
CA HIS A 391 14.74 -5.34 2.40
C HIS A 391 15.02 -6.65 1.64
N ALA A 392 14.97 -6.61 0.31
CA ALA A 392 15.30 -7.76 -0.54
C ALA A 392 16.76 -8.19 -0.40
N LEU A 393 17.67 -7.22 -0.28
CA LEU A 393 19.09 -7.48 -0.03
C LEU A 393 19.27 -8.25 1.28
N LEU A 394 18.71 -7.74 2.38
CA LEU A 394 18.76 -8.42 3.69
C LEU A 394 18.18 -9.84 3.60
N ALA A 395 17.00 -9.99 2.99
CA ALA A 395 16.36 -11.28 2.84
C ALA A 395 17.26 -12.29 2.10
N MET A 396 17.93 -11.88 1.02
CA MET A 396 18.86 -12.73 0.29
C MET A 396 20.11 -13.06 1.10
N GLU A 397 20.68 -12.10 1.85
CA GLU A 397 21.90 -12.32 2.65
C GLU A 397 21.67 -13.26 3.83
N LEU A 398 20.55 -13.16 4.52
CA LEU A 398 20.21 -14.05 5.63
C LEU A 398 20.20 -15.53 5.23
N TRP A 399 19.81 -15.82 4.00
CA TRP A 399 19.74 -17.18 3.49
C TRP A 399 20.96 -17.61 2.68
N MET A 400 21.92 -16.71 2.43
CA MET A 400 23.03 -16.94 1.48
C MET A 400 23.76 -18.26 1.70
N ASP A 401 24.12 -18.56 2.95
CA ASP A 401 24.89 -19.76 3.31
C ASP A 401 24.08 -21.06 3.23
N HIS A 402 22.76 -20.96 3.12
CA HIS A 402 21.83 -22.10 3.07
C HIS A 402 21.32 -22.39 1.65
N LEU A 403 21.53 -21.47 0.69
CA LEU A 403 21.07 -21.61 -0.68
C LEU A 403 21.95 -22.60 -1.49
N PRO A 404 21.40 -23.30 -2.50
CA PRO A 404 22.20 -24.01 -3.48
C PRO A 404 23.21 -23.10 -4.18
N GLU A 405 24.42 -23.58 -4.45
CA GLU A 405 25.55 -22.79 -4.98
C GLU A 405 25.20 -21.98 -6.25
N LYS A 406 24.38 -22.56 -7.13
CA LYS A 406 23.90 -21.88 -8.34
C LYS A 406 23.05 -20.64 -8.00
N ILE A 407 22.20 -20.73 -6.98
CA ILE A 407 21.36 -19.61 -6.52
C ILE A 407 22.25 -18.59 -5.81
N GLN A 408 23.18 -19.02 -4.94
CA GLN A 408 24.13 -18.13 -4.25
C GLN A 408 24.86 -17.21 -5.22
N ARG A 409 25.44 -17.75 -6.30
CA ARG A 409 26.19 -16.95 -7.29
C ARG A 409 25.31 -15.89 -7.99
N ARG A 410 24.06 -16.21 -8.23
CA ARG A 410 23.09 -15.28 -8.84
C ARG A 410 22.65 -14.22 -7.83
N ALA A 411 22.37 -14.62 -6.59
CA ALA A 411 21.98 -13.72 -5.51
C ALA A 411 23.09 -12.71 -5.19
N LYS A 412 24.36 -13.11 -5.13
CA LYS A 412 25.51 -12.19 -4.96
C LYS A 412 25.53 -11.09 -6.03
N ARG A 413 25.37 -11.44 -7.31
CA ARG A 413 25.31 -10.45 -8.40
C ARG A 413 24.08 -9.55 -8.30
N SER A 414 22.95 -10.09 -7.85
CA SER A 414 21.73 -9.31 -7.64
C SER A 414 21.94 -8.28 -6.52
N ILE A 415 22.54 -8.67 -5.41
CA ILE A 415 22.91 -7.80 -4.28
C ILE A 415 23.86 -6.69 -4.73
N GLU A 416 24.94 -7.03 -5.45
CA GLU A 416 25.89 -6.04 -5.99
C GLU A 416 25.19 -5.00 -6.88
N ARG A 417 24.24 -5.42 -7.71
CA ARG A 417 23.45 -4.52 -8.54
C ARG A 417 22.53 -3.62 -7.70
N MET A 418 21.90 -4.14 -6.63
CA MET A 418 21.07 -3.35 -5.72
C MET A 418 21.91 -2.28 -5.02
N ILE A 419 23.06 -2.65 -4.47
CA ILE A 419 23.98 -1.69 -3.82
C ILE A 419 24.42 -0.61 -4.81
N GLY A 420 24.81 -0.98 -6.02
CA GLY A 420 25.19 -0.04 -7.06
C GLY A 420 24.06 0.91 -7.46
N TRP A 421 22.81 0.43 -7.53
CA TRP A 421 21.63 1.25 -7.78
C TRP A 421 21.35 2.20 -6.60
N MET A 422 21.32 1.68 -5.37
CA MET A 422 21.08 2.48 -4.17
C MET A 422 22.12 3.60 -4.00
N SER A 423 23.39 3.33 -4.35
CA SER A 423 24.46 4.34 -4.32
C SER A 423 24.22 5.49 -5.31
N ARG A 424 23.68 5.20 -6.50
CA ARG A 424 23.36 6.23 -7.50
C ARG A 424 22.11 7.06 -7.16
N GLU A 425 21.14 6.43 -6.51
CA GLU A 425 19.84 7.04 -6.19
C GLU A 425 19.82 7.72 -4.81
N GLN A 426 20.87 7.58 -4.01
CA GLN A 426 20.99 8.31 -2.75
C GLN A 426 21.17 9.79 -3.04
N ALA A 427 20.27 10.62 -2.52
CA ALA A 427 20.30 12.07 -2.71
C ALA A 427 21.58 12.70 -2.14
N GLU A 428 21.88 13.93 -2.53
CA GLU A 428 23.08 14.66 -2.07
C GLU A 428 23.10 14.84 -0.55
N ASP A 429 21.93 15.01 0.06
CA ASP A 429 21.77 15.10 1.52
C ASP A 429 21.88 13.77 2.26
N GLY A 430 22.03 12.66 1.53
CA GLY A 430 22.14 11.30 2.05
C GLY A 430 20.79 10.56 2.18
N SER A 431 19.68 11.17 1.81
CA SER A 431 18.36 10.56 1.93
C SER A 431 18.00 9.64 0.76
N TRP A 432 16.96 8.81 0.99
CA TRP A 432 16.19 8.12 -0.03
C TRP A 432 14.69 8.36 0.21
N THR A 433 13.97 8.68 -0.85
CA THR A 433 12.51 8.77 -0.80
C THR A 433 11.93 7.38 -1.11
N PRO A 434 11.04 6.84 -0.26
CA PRO A 434 10.40 5.56 -0.51
C PRO A 434 9.40 5.67 -1.65
N LEU A 435 9.01 4.52 -2.21
CA LEU A 435 7.98 4.52 -3.27
C LEU A 435 6.57 4.65 -2.68
N TRP A 436 6.28 3.97 -1.56
CA TRP A 436 4.94 3.85 -1.02
C TRP A 436 4.67 4.88 0.07
N PHE A 437 5.43 4.85 1.12
CA PHE A 437 5.09 5.43 2.42
C PHE A 437 5.41 6.92 2.47
N GLY A 438 4.39 7.73 2.26
CA GLY A 438 4.46 9.18 2.38
C GLY A 438 4.06 9.71 3.76
N ASP A 439 4.08 11.03 3.91
CA ASP A 439 3.59 11.78 5.06
C ASP A 439 2.77 12.98 4.59
N GLN A 440 1.47 13.01 4.90
CA GLN A 440 0.57 14.10 4.52
C GLN A 440 0.92 15.45 5.16
N GLY A 441 1.76 15.46 6.20
CA GLY A 441 2.29 16.69 6.81
C GLY A 441 3.40 17.35 5.99
N ALA A 442 4.02 16.65 5.04
CA ALA A 442 5.01 17.22 4.13
C ALA A 442 4.34 17.87 2.92
N ASP A 443 4.90 19.01 2.42
CA ASP A 443 4.35 19.76 1.29
C ASP A 443 4.18 18.92 0.02
N ASP A 444 5.11 18.01 -0.23
CA ASP A 444 5.09 17.09 -1.38
C ASP A 444 4.57 15.68 -1.01
N GLU A 445 4.09 15.51 0.22
CA GLU A 445 3.57 14.27 0.81
C GLU A 445 4.58 13.11 0.82
N ARG A 446 5.86 13.35 0.55
CA ARG A 446 6.92 12.33 0.59
C ARG A 446 7.42 12.14 2.02
N SER A 447 8.08 10.99 2.25
CA SER A 447 8.68 10.66 3.55
C SER A 447 10.13 10.17 3.39
N PRO A 448 11.10 11.06 3.08
CA PRO A 448 12.50 10.66 3.01
C PRO A 448 13.03 10.12 4.34
N VAL A 449 12.47 10.50 5.48
CA VAL A 449 12.83 9.91 6.78
C VAL A 449 12.47 8.42 6.81
N TYR A 450 11.25 8.03 6.36
CA TYR A 450 10.87 6.62 6.31
C TYR A 450 11.79 5.81 5.39
N GLY A 451 12.00 6.29 4.17
CA GLY A 451 12.81 5.57 3.17
C GLY A 451 14.25 5.41 3.62
N THR A 452 14.84 6.46 4.17
CA THR A 452 16.22 6.42 4.65
C THR A 452 16.37 5.55 5.89
N ALA A 453 15.47 5.67 6.87
CA ALA A 453 15.51 4.85 8.08
C ALA A 453 15.34 3.37 7.75
N THR A 454 14.41 3.02 6.86
CA THR A 454 14.20 1.64 6.43
C THR A 454 15.43 1.09 5.70
N ALA A 455 15.98 1.84 4.75
CA ALA A 455 17.18 1.42 4.03
C ALA A 455 18.38 1.24 4.97
N VAL A 456 18.66 2.20 5.83
CA VAL A 456 19.76 2.15 6.82
C VAL A 456 19.59 0.97 7.76
N GLU A 457 18.39 0.74 8.30
CA GLU A 457 18.11 -0.37 9.21
C GLU A 457 18.40 -1.74 8.59
N TYR A 458 18.07 -1.93 7.32
CA TYR A 458 18.32 -3.19 6.63
C TYR A 458 19.79 -3.32 6.19
N LEU A 459 20.37 -2.26 5.65
CA LEU A 459 21.77 -2.25 5.22
C LEU A 459 22.74 -2.44 6.39
N SER A 460 22.42 -1.95 7.61
CA SER A 460 23.28 -2.13 8.78
C SER A 460 23.46 -3.59 9.20
N GLN A 461 22.63 -4.50 8.70
CA GLN A 461 22.72 -5.94 8.93
C GLN A 461 23.49 -6.66 7.81
N SER A 462 23.86 -5.95 6.74
CA SER A 462 24.61 -6.52 5.62
C SER A 462 26.07 -6.77 5.99
N LYS A 463 26.61 -7.88 5.49
CA LYS A 463 28.04 -8.22 5.59
C LYS A 463 28.88 -7.58 4.47
N ASN A 464 28.27 -6.86 3.53
CA ASN A 464 28.95 -6.26 2.40
C ASN A 464 29.50 -4.86 2.77
N GLU A 465 30.82 -4.72 2.80
CA GLU A 465 31.47 -3.45 3.18
C GLU A 465 31.10 -2.26 2.28
N ALA A 466 30.65 -2.50 1.04
CA ALA A 466 30.24 -1.45 0.12
C ALA A 466 29.01 -0.65 0.58
N VAL A 467 28.25 -1.15 1.58
CA VAL A 467 27.11 -0.43 2.14
C VAL A 467 27.51 0.61 3.18
N GLY A 468 28.70 0.53 3.77
CA GLY A 468 29.18 1.43 4.83
C GLY A 468 28.99 2.92 4.51
N PRO A 469 29.51 3.43 3.36
CA PRO A 469 29.35 4.83 2.99
C PRO A 469 27.89 5.25 2.78
N LEU A 470 27.01 4.33 2.39
CA LEU A 470 25.59 4.60 2.21
C LEU A 470 24.89 4.78 3.57
N ILE A 471 25.23 3.92 4.53
CA ILE A 471 24.75 3.96 5.90
C ILE A 471 25.16 5.27 6.57
N GLU A 472 26.45 5.64 6.47
CA GLU A 472 26.97 6.88 7.07
C GLU A 472 26.25 8.13 6.58
N ARG A 473 26.03 8.24 5.26
CA ARG A 473 25.29 9.37 4.68
C ARG A 473 23.82 9.37 5.12
N GLY A 474 23.18 8.19 5.14
CA GLY A 474 21.81 8.06 5.62
C GLY A 474 21.65 8.40 7.10
N ALA A 475 22.59 7.96 7.94
CA ALA A 475 22.62 8.29 9.37
C ALA A 475 22.78 9.80 9.60
N LYS A 476 23.68 10.46 8.82
CA LYS A 476 23.85 11.90 8.89
C LYS A 476 22.57 12.66 8.52
N PHE A 477 21.85 12.20 7.48
CA PHE A 477 20.53 12.75 7.13
C PHE A 477 19.53 12.60 8.27
N LEU A 478 19.39 11.40 8.85
CA LEU A 478 18.46 11.14 9.96
C LEU A 478 18.77 12.00 11.18
N THR A 479 20.06 12.13 11.55
CA THR A 479 20.50 13.01 12.63
C THR A 479 20.09 14.47 12.38
N GLY A 480 20.30 14.97 11.15
CA GLY A 480 19.94 16.34 10.78
C GLY A 480 18.44 16.59 10.58
N ALA A 481 17.62 15.52 10.49
CA ALA A 481 16.17 15.60 10.35
C ALA A 481 15.40 15.51 11.67
N GLN A 482 16.08 15.28 12.82
CA GLN A 482 15.43 15.23 14.12
C GLN A 482 14.86 16.59 14.50
N ASN A 483 13.62 16.61 14.96
CA ASN A 483 12.93 17.80 15.43
C ASN A 483 13.37 18.19 16.86
N ASP A 484 13.01 19.41 17.28
CA ASP A 484 13.36 19.94 18.61
C ASP A 484 12.73 19.15 19.76
N ASP A 485 11.57 18.49 19.53
CA ASP A 485 10.92 17.62 20.49
C ASP A 485 11.59 16.24 20.64
N GLY A 486 12.62 15.96 19.84
CA GLY A 486 13.36 14.71 19.81
C GLY A 486 12.80 13.65 18.87
N GLY A 487 11.63 13.87 18.26
CA GLY A 487 11.01 12.96 17.31
C GLY A 487 11.38 13.24 15.85
N TRP A 488 10.77 12.48 14.94
CA TRP A 488 10.89 12.65 13.49
C TRP A 488 9.50 12.64 12.83
N GLY A 489 9.28 13.56 11.89
CA GLY A 489 8.23 13.49 10.88
C GLY A 489 8.74 12.90 9.57
N GLY A 490 7.95 12.97 8.49
CA GLY A 490 8.32 12.44 7.17
C GLY A 490 9.51 13.13 6.51
N ALA A 491 9.69 14.42 6.83
CA ALA A 491 10.82 15.24 6.41
C ALA A 491 11.23 16.19 7.55
N ARG A 492 12.35 16.88 7.38
CA ARG A 492 12.84 17.86 8.34
C ARG A 492 11.78 18.93 8.61
N GLY A 493 11.48 19.19 9.89
CA GLY A 493 10.50 20.20 10.32
C GLY A 493 9.03 19.80 10.17
N VAL A 494 8.75 18.63 9.65
CA VAL A 494 7.41 18.03 9.67
C VAL A 494 7.12 17.50 11.06
N GLU A 495 5.87 17.61 11.51
CA GLU A 495 5.42 17.15 12.83
C GLU A 495 5.86 15.71 13.13
N SER A 496 6.39 15.48 14.33
CA SER A 496 6.91 14.19 14.77
C SER A 496 5.79 13.17 14.93
N LYS A 497 6.03 11.95 14.42
CA LYS A 497 5.13 10.79 14.53
C LYS A 497 5.81 9.65 15.24
N VAL A 498 5.04 8.84 15.95
CA VAL A 498 5.54 7.64 16.65
C VAL A 498 6.16 6.65 15.66
N THR A 499 5.46 6.36 14.58
CA THR A 499 5.92 5.45 13.50
C THR A 499 7.28 5.89 12.95
N LEU A 500 7.41 7.15 12.57
CA LEU A 500 8.63 7.68 11.93
C LEU A 500 9.78 7.82 12.93
N THR A 501 9.48 8.24 14.16
CA THR A 501 10.45 8.30 15.25
C THR A 501 10.99 6.91 15.58
N ALA A 502 10.13 5.90 15.67
CA ALA A 502 10.55 4.52 15.93
C ALA A 502 11.42 3.96 14.78
N ARG A 503 11.09 4.26 13.53
CA ARG A 503 11.90 3.86 12.37
C ARG A 503 13.28 4.52 12.37
N ALA A 504 13.34 5.84 12.54
CA ALA A 504 14.61 6.58 12.59
C ALA A 504 15.48 6.11 13.78
N LEU A 505 14.87 5.92 14.95
CA LEU A 505 15.54 5.45 16.14
C LEU A 505 16.07 4.01 15.97
N SER A 506 15.27 3.11 15.35
CA SER A 506 15.69 1.74 15.04
C SER A 506 16.90 1.72 14.09
N ALA A 507 16.91 2.59 13.09
CA ALA A 507 18.02 2.72 12.15
C ALA A 507 19.29 3.22 12.85
N LEU A 508 19.21 4.32 13.59
CA LEU A 508 20.34 4.89 14.33
C LEU A 508 20.88 3.93 15.41
N ALA A 509 19.98 3.24 16.12
CA ALA A 509 20.38 2.23 17.11
C ALA A 509 21.05 0.98 16.50
N SER A 510 21.04 0.84 15.18
CA SER A 510 21.75 -0.24 14.47
C SER A 510 23.17 0.13 14.05
N ILE A 511 23.66 1.33 14.40
CA ILE A 511 24.93 1.90 13.95
C ILE A 511 25.78 2.28 15.18
N GLU A 512 26.97 1.69 15.32
CA GLU A 512 27.86 1.96 16.46
C GLU A 512 28.31 3.42 16.57
N SER A 513 28.45 4.11 15.42
CA SER A 513 28.88 5.52 15.34
C SER A 513 27.73 6.52 15.48
N ALA A 514 26.51 6.08 15.79
CA ALA A 514 25.36 6.99 15.95
C ALA A 514 25.57 7.97 17.13
N ASP A 515 25.12 9.21 16.93
CA ASP A 515 25.15 10.24 17.95
C ASP A 515 24.23 9.85 19.13
N ARG A 516 24.84 9.63 20.30
CA ARG A 516 24.12 9.21 21.50
C ARG A 516 23.07 10.23 21.97
N GLU A 517 23.34 11.51 21.83
CA GLU A 517 22.39 12.55 22.23
C GLU A 517 21.14 12.53 21.37
N VAL A 518 21.31 12.34 20.06
CA VAL A 518 20.20 12.16 19.11
C VAL A 518 19.37 10.94 19.46
N VAL A 519 20.01 9.82 19.76
CA VAL A 519 19.35 8.57 20.14
C VAL A 519 18.60 8.73 21.49
N GLU A 520 19.20 9.40 22.47
CA GLU A 520 18.54 9.65 23.76
C GLU A 520 17.32 10.55 23.64
N ARG A 521 17.40 11.62 22.86
CA ARG A 521 16.24 12.50 22.58
C ARG A 521 15.11 11.73 21.88
N GLY A 522 15.44 10.87 20.91
CA GLY A 522 14.47 10.01 20.24
C GLY A 522 13.80 9.02 21.18
N PHE A 523 14.58 8.41 22.08
CA PHE A 523 14.04 7.55 23.14
C PHE A 523 13.10 8.32 24.08
N ASP A 524 13.47 9.52 24.50
CA ASP A 524 12.64 10.35 25.37
C ASP A 524 11.31 10.74 24.70
N TYR A 525 11.32 10.99 23.39
CA TYR A 525 10.08 11.20 22.62
C TYR A 525 9.18 9.96 22.70
N ILE A 526 9.72 8.78 22.37
CA ILE A 526 8.97 7.51 22.41
C ILE A 526 8.47 7.21 23.83
N TYR A 527 9.28 7.43 24.86
CA TYR A 527 8.87 7.20 26.24
C TYR A 527 7.69 8.09 26.66
N ARG A 528 7.72 9.39 26.31
CA ARG A 528 6.60 10.31 26.55
C ARG A 528 5.34 9.89 25.77
N ALA A 529 5.51 9.48 24.51
CA ALA A 529 4.41 9.00 23.67
C ALA A 529 3.78 7.71 24.23
N TRP A 530 4.61 6.79 24.76
CA TRP A 530 4.13 5.58 25.43
C TRP A 530 3.32 5.91 26.68
N GLN A 531 3.79 6.83 27.52
CA GLN A 531 3.08 7.26 28.74
C GLN A 531 1.70 7.90 28.42
N ARG A 532 1.55 8.56 27.26
CA ARG A 532 0.28 9.13 26.79
C ARG A 532 -0.64 8.12 26.09
N GLY A 533 -0.14 6.91 25.80
CA GLY A 533 -0.86 5.91 25.04
C GLY A 533 -0.88 6.13 23.52
N ASP A 534 -0.01 7.00 22.99
CA ASP A 534 0.04 7.32 21.57
C ASP A 534 0.50 6.12 20.70
N MET A 535 1.14 5.10 21.32
CA MET A 535 1.50 3.83 20.67
C MET A 535 0.31 3.08 20.07
N TYR A 536 -0.89 3.37 20.56
CA TYR A 536 -2.13 2.66 20.21
C TYR A 536 -3.03 3.50 19.31
N ARG A 537 -2.59 4.70 18.95
CA ARG A 537 -3.29 5.57 18.01
C ARG A 537 -2.88 5.23 16.59
N ALA A 538 -3.85 5.32 15.70
CA ALA A 538 -3.60 5.19 14.28
C ALA A 538 -2.84 6.42 13.76
N GLU A 539 -1.77 6.19 13.01
CA GLU A 539 -1.04 7.24 12.29
C GLU A 539 -1.16 6.98 10.79
N PRO A 540 -1.81 7.88 10.02
CA PRO A 540 -1.94 7.70 8.59
C PRO A 540 -0.59 7.64 7.89
N ILE A 541 -0.44 6.61 7.07
CA ILE A 541 0.68 6.39 6.15
C ILE A 541 0.09 5.98 4.80
N GLY A 542 0.82 6.05 3.71
CA GLY A 542 0.24 5.55 2.48
C GLY A 542 0.98 5.91 1.21
N LEU A 543 0.27 5.66 0.12
CA LEU A 543 0.77 5.78 -1.23
C LEU A 543 0.67 7.24 -1.69
N TYR A 544 1.65 8.07 -1.35
CA TYR A 544 1.61 9.50 -1.66
C TYR A 544 1.41 9.79 -3.16
N PHE A 545 1.97 8.98 -4.06
CA PHE A 545 1.77 9.14 -5.50
C PHE A 545 0.33 8.83 -5.97
N ALA A 546 -0.42 8.03 -5.20
CA ALA A 546 -1.83 7.70 -5.46
C ALA A 546 -2.78 8.59 -4.66
N ARG A 547 -2.26 9.43 -3.77
CA ARG A 547 -3.05 10.23 -2.84
C ARG A 547 -4.02 9.36 -2.03
N LEU A 548 -3.54 8.18 -1.57
CA LEU A 548 -4.31 7.16 -0.90
C LEU A 548 -3.66 6.83 0.45
N TRP A 549 -4.35 7.13 1.53
CA TRP A 549 -3.83 7.06 2.88
C TRP A 549 -4.62 6.05 3.73
N TYR A 550 -3.92 5.38 4.62
CA TYR A 550 -4.50 4.42 5.55
C TYR A 550 -3.70 4.38 6.84
N SER A 551 -4.24 3.76 7.86
CA SER A 551 -3.49 3.43 9.07
C SER A 551 -3.63 1.94 9.40
N GLU A 552 -2.58 1.39 10.01
CA GLU A 552 -2.53 0.02 10.51
C GLU A 552 -2.02 0.07 11.97
N PRO A 553 -2.87 -0.26 12.96
CA PRO A 553 -2.53 -0.10 14.38
C PRO A 553 -1.28 -0.87 14.83
N MET A 554 -0.94 -1.97 14.15
CA MET A 554 0.24 -2.77 14.49
C MET A 554 1.57 -2.09 14.13
N TYR A 555 1.56 -1.09 13.22
CA TYR A 555 2.81 -0.43 12.79
C TYR A 555 3.52 0.25 13.97
N ASN A 556 2.82 1.08 14.74
CA ASN A 556 3.43 1.74 15.89
C ASN A 556 4.00 0.73 16.90
N MET A 557 3.23 -0.29 17.26
CA MET A 557 3.68 -1.29 18.23
C MET A 557 4.89 -2.08 17.74
N THR A 558 4.87 -2.55 16.50
CA THR A 558 5.97 -3.36 15.96
C THR A 558 7.24 -2.54 15.77
N PHE A 559 7.14 -1.33 15.23
CA PHE A 559 8.31 -0.47 15.00
C PHE A 559 8.92 0.03 16.30
N VAL A 560 8.10 0.42 17.29
CA VAL A 560 8.60 0.80 18.61
C VAL A 560 9.25 -0.38 19.33
N LEU A 561 8.64 -1.57 19.29
CA LEU A 561 9.22 -2.76 19.90
C LEU A 561 10.59 -3.12 19.29
N MET A 562 10.72 -3.05 17.96
CA MET A 562 12.00 -3.24 17.27
C MET A 562 13.04 -2.21 17.71
N ALA A 563 12.67 -0.92 17.77
CA ALA A 563 13.57 0.14 18.21
C ALA A 563 14.03 -0.06 19.66
N MET A 564 13.12 -0.37 20.58
CA MET A 564 13.45 -0.58 21.98
C MET A 564 14.37 -1.79 22.22
N LYS A 565 14.14 -2.91 21.50
CA LYS A 565 15.03 -4.08 21.57
C LYS A 565 16.44 -3.76 21.07
N LYS A 566 16.58 -2.98 20.00
CA LYS A 566 17.90 -2.53 19.52
C LYS A 566 18.58 -1.58 20.50
N LEU A 567 17.85 -0.62 21.05
CA LEU A 567 18.38 0.27 22.09
C LEU A 567 18.87 -0.49 23.32
N LYS A 568 18.17 -1.52 23.76
CA LYS A 568 18.59 -2.38 24.86
C LYS A 568 19.93 -3.05 24.60
N ASN A 569 20.21 -3.41 23.36
CA ASN A 569 21.47 -4.04 22.97
C ASN A 569 22.66 -3.06 22.88
N LEU A 570 22.40 -1.73 22.83
CA LEU A 570 23.43 -0.68 22.82
C LEU A 570 23.91 -0.26 24.21
N ILE A 571 23.16 -0.62 25.26
CA ILE A 571 23.43 -0.25 26.66
C ILE A 571 24.09 -1.41 27.37
#